data_3a0a9790e6a72e1851e1c6b0af9c96b8
#
_entry.id   3a0a9790e6a72e1851e1c6b0af9c96b8
#
_cell.length_a   1.000
_cell.length_b   1.000
_cell.length_c   1.000
_cell.angle_alpha   90.00
_cell.angle_beta   90.00
_cell.angle_gamma   90.00
#
_symmetry.space_group_name_H-M   'P 1'
#
loop_
_entity.id
_entity.type
_entity.pdbx_description
1 polymer ?
#
loop_
_entity_poly.entity_id
_entity_poly.type
_entity_poly.pdbx_seq_one_letter_code
_entity_poly.pdbx_strand_id
1 'polypeptide(L)'
;SKYPSTNIQIEVFKNQIEIIKKSNYSFNNPDNFKEEFDIPKLNKEVLITIDDAFQSFYLEAWPYLKKNKIPFILFVSTEPVGRRGYMTWDQIREVESKEFAFIGHHSHTHNYLIDETNDQFILDIEKANRIFVKELGYIPSLFSYPFGEYSKFMRDYISKNFEFAFGQHSGVIDINKDKFELPRFCLLYTSDAADECDS
;
A
#
# COMPACT_ATOMS: atom_id res chain seq x y z
N SER A 1 -5.67 -3.50 20.14
CA SER A 1 -4.91 -2.75 19.13
C SER A 1 -4.95 -1.27 19.44
N LYS A 2 -3.86 -0.56 19.19
CA LYS A 2 -3.80 0.91 19.34
C LYS A 2 -4.61 1.60 18.21
N TYR A 3 -4.82 0.90 17.10
CA TYR A 3 -5.57 1.36 15.92
C TYR A 3 -6.53 0.26 15.48
N PRO A 4 -7.68 0.09 16.16
CA PRO A 4 -8.62 -1.01 15.85
C PRO A 4 -9.22 -0.92 14.44
N SER A 5 -9.36 0.27 13.89
CA SER A 5 -9.89 0.52 12.53
C SER A 5 -8.98 0.02 11.40
N THR A 6 -7.70 -0.25 11.67
CA THR A 6 -6.74 -0.73 10.66
C THR A 6 -6.53 -2.25 10.68
N ASN A 7 -7.19 -2.96 11.61
CA ASN A 7 -7.10 -4.41 11.72
C ASN A 7 -8.37 -5.06 11.18
N ILE A 8 -8.20 -6.00 10.27
CA ILE A 8 -9.27 -6.81 9.71
C ILE A 8 -9.07 -8.28 10.07
N GLN A 9 -10.13 -8.97 10.43
CA GLN A 9 -10.08 -10.42 10.61
C GLN A 9 -9.87 -11.11 9.28
N ILE A 10 -9.07 -12.17 9.25
CA ILE A 10 -8.71 -12.88 8.03
C ILE A 10 -9.93 -13.41 7.26
N GLU A 11 -10.97 -13.85 7.95
CA GLU A 11 -12.19 -14.33 7.31
C GLU A 11 -12.98 -13.19 6.64
N VAL A 12 -12.99 -11.99 7.23
CA VAL A 12 -13.59 -10.80 6.62
C VAL A 12 -12.79 -10.41 5.36
N PHE A 13 -11.46 -10.39 5.44
CA PHE A 13 -10.59 -10.14 4.29
C PHE A 13 -10.87 -11.14 3.15
N LYS A 14 -10.89 -12.44 3.44
CA LYS A 14 -11.20 -13.48 2.44
C LYS A 14 -12.58 -13.28 1.81
N ASN A 15 -13.59 -12.99 2.63
CA ASN A 15 -14.95 -12.75 2.14
C ASN A 15 -15.02 -11.55 1.20
N GLN A 16 -14.34 -10.45 1.51
CA GLN A 16 -14.29 -9.27 0.64
C GLN A 16 -13.59 -9.58 -0.69
N ILE A 17 -12.47 -10.33 -0.67
CA ILE A 17 -11.83 -10.81 -1.89
C ILE A 17 -12.78 -11.69 -2.72
N GLU A 18 -13.52 -12.61 -2.08
CA GLU A 18 -14.48 -13.46 -2.81
C GLU A 18 -15.66 -12.65 -3.38
N ILE A 19 -16.10 -11.57 -2.71
CA ILE A 19 -17.10 -10.64 -3.26
C ILE A 19 -16.57 -9.97 -4.52
N ILE A 20 -15.33 -9.46 -4.50
CA ILE A 20 -14.69 -8.87 -5.68
C ILE A 20 -14.60 -9.90 -6.82
N LYS A 21 -14.14 -11.13 -6.55
CA LYS A 21 -14.05 -12.22 -7.54
C LYS A 21 -15.40 -12.58 -8.18
N LYS A 22 -16.50 -12.49 -7.42
CA LYS A 22 -17.85 -12.78 -7.91
C LYS A 22 -18.55 -11.59 -8.58
N SER A 23 -17.98 -10.41 -8.47
CA SER A 23 -18.48 -9.19 -9.08
C SER A 23 -17.96 -9.01 -10.52
N ASN A 24 -18.37 -7.92 -11.17
CA ASN A 24 -17.83 -7.52 -12.47
C ASN A 24 -16.50 -6.75 -12.37
N TYR A 25 -15.78 -6.88 -11.25
CA TYR A 25 -14.46 -6.30 -11.07
C TYR A 25 -13.37 -7.31 -11.38
N SER A 26 -12.28 -6.86 -11.97
CA SER A 26 -11.04 -7.63 -12.11
C SER A 26 -9.96 -7.08 -11.18
N PHE A 27 -9.04 -7.95 -10.73
CA PHE A 27 -7.86 -7.47 -10.01
C PHE A 27 -6.85 -6.91 -11.01
N ASN A 28 -6.40 -5.68 -10.75
CA ASN A 28 -5.37 -5.05 -11.55
C ASN A 28 -3.99 -5.45 -11.04
N ASN A 29 -3.12 -5.83 -11.96
CA ASN A 29 -1.71 -6.02 -11.67
C ASN A 29 -1.00 -4.66 -11.58
N PRO A 30 -0.16 -4.40 -10.56
CA PRO A 30 0.54 -3.13 -10.40
C PRO A 30 1.38 -2.67 -11.60
N ASP A 31 1.97 -3.57 -12.39
CA ASP A 31 2.67 -3.18 -13.62
C ASP A 31 1.68 -2.68 -14.68
N ASN A 32 0.58 -3.40 -14.91
CA ASN A 32 -0.48 -2.94 -15.81
C ASN A 32 -1.07 -1.62 -15.33
N PHE A 33 -1.23 -1.44 -14.02
CA PHE A 33 -1.70 -0.18 -13.42
C PHE A 33 -0.79 0.98 -13.82
N LYS A 34 0.53 0.81 -13.73
CA LYS A 34 1.50 1.86 -14.10
C LYS A 34 1.49 2.17 -15.60
N GLU A 35 1.53 1.11 -16.42
CA GLU A 35 1.63 1.24 -17.88
C GLU A 35 0.35 1.80 -18.51
N GLU A 36 -0.80 1.47 -17.93
CA GLU A 36 -2.11 1.79 -18.49
C GLU A 36 -2.86 2.87 -17.70
N PHE A 37 -2.19 3.59 -16.79
CA PHE A 37 -2.83 4.56 -15.91
C PHE A 37 -3.62 5.62 -16.68
N ASP A 38 -3.04 6.16 -17.76
CA ASP A 38 -3.64 7.22 -18.57
C ASP A 38 -4.65 6.69 -19.63
N ILE A 39 -4.88 5.37 -19.66
CA ILE A 39 -5.80 4.74 -20.61
C ILE A 39 -7.17 4.58 -19.95
N PRO A 40 -8.23 5.19 -20.51
CA PRO A 40 -9.59 4.99 -20.00
C PRO A 40 -10.00 3.53 -20.00
N LYS A 41 -10.42 3.00 -18.85
CA LYS A 41 -10.82 1.60 -18.70
C LYS A 41 -12.32 1.44 -18.91
N LEU A 42 -12.71 0.45 -19.70
CA LEU A 42 -14.10 0.04 -19.85
C LEU A 42 -14.57 -0.84 -18.68
N ASN A 43 -13.65 -1.61 -18.12
CA ASN A 43 -13.92 -2.52 -17.01
C ASN A 43 -13.55 -1.88 -15.67
N LYS A 44 -14.30 -2.23 -14.63
CA LYS A 44 -13.98 -1.85 -13.25
C LYS A 44 -12.85 -2.73 -12.74
N GLU A 45 -11.81 -2.10 -12.23
CA GLU A 45 -10.63 -2.76 -11.72
C GLU A 45 -10.38 -2.42 -10.25
N VAL A 46 -9.78 -3.35 -9.52
CA VAL A 46 -9.41 -3.20 -8.11
C VAL A 46 -7.92 -3.46 -7.97
N LEU A 47 -7.18 -2.49 -7.45
CA LEU A 47 -5.80 -2.65 -7.05
C LEU A 47 -5.75 -2.87 -5.53
N ILE A 48 -5.24 -4.02 -5.10
CA ILE A 48 -5.08 -4.32 -3.68
C ILE A 48 -3.78 -3.71 -3.17
N THR A 49 -3.88 -3.01 -2.05
CA THR A 49 -2.71 -2.45 -1.35
C THR A 49 -2.72 -2.85 0.11
N ILE A 50 -1.54 -3.07 0.69
CA ILE A 50 -1.35 -3.49 2.07
C ILE A 50 -0.18 -2.70 2.63
N ASP A 51 -0.40 -2.00 3.75
CA ASP A 51 0.63 -1.17 4.37
C ASP A 51 1.35 -1.91 5.51
N ASP A 52 2.53 -1.40 5.92
CA ASP A 52 3.32 -1.73 7.11
C ASP A 52 4.08 -3.06 7.13
N ALA A 53 3.81 -4.00 6.26
CA ALA A 53 4.45 -5.32 6.27
C ALA A 53 4.39 -6.00 7.66
N PHE A 54 3.20 -6.04 8.29
CA PHE A 54 3.00 -6.73 9.55
C PHE A 54 3.20 -8.24 9.43
N GLN A 55 3.70 -8.86 10.50
CA GLN A 55 3.86 -10.32 10.58
C GLN A 55 2.54 -11.08 10.39
N SER A 56 1.41 -10.49 10.84
CA SER A 56 0.06 -11.07 10.64
C SER A 56 -0.30 -11.18 9.16
N PHE A 57 0.07 -10.19 8.33
CA PHE A 57 -0.11 -10.30 6.89
C PHE A 57 0.59 -11.55 6.33
N TYR A 58 1.87 -11.75 6.68
CA TYR A 58 2.65 -12.89 6.18
C TYR A 58 2.08 -14.23 6.64
N LEU A 59 1.60 -14.32 7.89
CA LEU A 59 1.09 -15.57 8.46
C LEU A 59 -0.32 -15.91 7.98
N GLU A 60 -1.17 -14.91 7.75
CA GLU A 60 -2.61 -15.12 7.55
C GLU A 60 -3.08 -14.77 6.13
N ALA A 61 -2.79 -13.57 5.63
CA ALA A 61 -3.30 -13.11 4.34
C ALA A 61 -2.44 -13.60 3.16
N TRP A 62 -1.12 -13.60 3.31
CA TRP A 62 -0.18 -14.01 2.26
C TRP A 62 -0.44 -15.44 1.73
N PRO A 63 -0.64 -16.49 2.57
CA PRO A 63 -0.93 -17.84 2.07
C PRO A 63 -2.18 -17.88 1.18
N TYR A 64 -3.21 -17.08 1.50
CA TYR A 64 -4.43 -17.00 0.71
C TYR A 64 -4.21 -16.26 -0.61
N LEU A 65 -3.54 -15.10 -0.60
CA LEU A 65 -3.20 -14.34 -1.80
C LEU A 65 -2.31 -15.16 -2.73
N LYS A 66 -1.29 -15.83 -2.18
CA LYS A 66 -0.37 -16.73 -2.91
C LYS A 66 -1.11 -17.87 -3.60
N LYS A 67 -1.99 -18.56 -2.88
CA LYS A 67 -2.79 -19.67 -3.44
C LYS A 67 -3.68 -19.22 -4.58
N ASN A 68 -4.27 -18.04 -4.48
CA ASN A 68 -5.22 -17.52 -5.47
C ASN A 68 -4.55 -16.63 -6.53
N LYS A 69 -3.25 -16.39 -6.45
CA LYS A 69 -2.47 -15.50 -7.35
C LYS A 69 -3.09 -14.11 -7.48
N ILE A 70 -3.57 -13.54 -6.37
CA ILE A 70 -4.20 -12.24 -6.36
C ILE A 70 -3.12 -11.16 -6.33
N PRO A 71 -3.08 -10.25 -7.31
CA PRO A 71 -2.06 -9.20 -7.35
C PRO A 71 -2.28 -8.15 -6.26
N PHE A 72 -1.18 -7.65 -5.68
CA PHE A 72 -1.21 -6.63 -4.65
C PHE A 72 0.12 -5.88 -4.56
N ILE A 73 0.09 -4.73 -3.89
CA ILE A 73 1.27 -3.97 -3.48
C ILE A 73 1.40 -4.09 -1.95
N LEU A 74 2.59 -4.48 -1.48
CA LEU A 74 2.97 -4.42 -0.07
C LEU A 74 3.84 -3.18 0.16
N PHE A 75 3.30 -2.15 0.78
CA PHE A 75 4.03 -0.95 1.14
C PHE A 75 4.81 -1.17 2.43
N VAL A 76 6.13 -1.03 2.37
CA VAL A 76 7.06 -1.38 3.44
C VAL A 76 7.71 -0.13 4.03
N SER A 77 7.55 0.07 5.34
CA SER A 77 8.39 0.97 6.12
C SER A 77 9.64 0.23 6.57
N THR A 78 10.82 0.78 6.29
CA THR A 78 12.05 -0.02 6.40
C THR A 78 12.58 -0.16 7.83
N GLU A 79 12.26 0.76 8.75
CA GLU A 79 12.75 0.70 10.13
C GLU A 79 12.10 -0.42 10.98
N PRO A 80 10.78 -0.69 10.86
CA PRO A 80 10.14 -1.76 11.62
C PRO A 80 10.51 -3.17 11.18
N VAL A 81 11.00 -3.35 9.94
CA VAL A 81 11.33 -4.69 9.39
C VAL A 81 12.28 -5.44 10.31
N GLY A 82 11.93 -6.69 10.64
CA GLY A 82 12.66 -7.56 11.56
C GLY A 82 12.36 -7.32 13.04
N ARG A 83 11.62 -6.30 13.41
CA ARG A 83 11.13 -6.11 14.79
C ARG A 83 9.95 -7.02 15.09
N ARG A 84 9.67 -7.24 16.37
CA ARG A 84 8.53 -8.05 16.81
C ARG A 84 7.21 -7.49 16.23
N GLY A 85 6.46 -8.33 15.54
CA GLY A 85 5.20 -7.97 14.92
C GLY A 85 5.29 -7.55 13.45
N TYR A 86 6.49 -7.46 12.90
CA TYR A 86 6.75 -7.12 11.50
C TYR A 86 7.44 -8.26 10.76
N MET A 87 7.31 -8.28 9.45
CA MET A 87 8.01 -9.21 8.57
C MET A 87 9.53 -9.00 8.64
N THR A 88 10.27 -10.06 8.34
CA THR A 88 11.72 -9.97 8.06
C THR A 88 11.98 -9.67 6.59
N TRP A 89 13.19 -9.21 6.24
CA TRP A 89 13.56 -9.01 4.84
C TRP A 89 13.53 -10.31 4.02
N ASP A 90 13.83 -11.49 4.63
CA ASP A 90 13.69 -12.77 3.94
C ASP A 90 12.24 -13.07 3.58
N GLN A 91 11.29 -12.77 4.47
CA GLN A 91 9.86 -12.91 4.19
C GLN A 91 9.39 -11.93 3.10
N ILE A 92 9.89 -10.68 3.13
CA ILE A 92 9.57 -9.68 2.09
C ILE A 92 10.11 -10.15 0.73
N ARG A 93 11.35 -10.66 0.66
CA ARG A 93 11.92 -11.23 -0.57
C ARG A 93 11.16 -12.46 -1.07
N GLU A 94 10.67 -13.32 -0.16
CA GLU A 94 9.80 -14.44 -0.56
C GLU A 94 8.51 -13.94 -1.22
N VAL A 95 7.88 -12.93 -0.64
CA VAL A 95 6.66 -12.31 -1.21
C VAL A 95 6.96 -11.73 -2.59
N GLU A 96 7.98 -10.89 -2.68
CA GLU A 96 8.42 -10.23 -3.92
C GLU A 96 8.78 -11.22 -5.04
N SER A 97 9.26 -12.41 -4.70
CA SER A 97 9.62 -13.44 -5.70
C SER A 97 8.45 -13.92 -6.55
N LYS A 98 7.23 -13.46 -6.29
CA LYS A 98 6.01 -13.82 -7.04
C LYS A 98 5.61 -12.69 -7.99
N GLU A 99 5.38 -13.02 -9.25
CA GLU A 99 5.01 -12.10 -10.34
C GLU A 99 3.74 -11.24 -10.09
N PHE A 100 2.94 -11.60 -9.09
CA PHE A 100 1.73 -10.88 -8.70
C PHE A 100 1.88 -10.10 -7.39
N ALA A 101 3.07 -10.10 -6.76
CA ALA A 101 3.33 -9.42 -5.50
C ALA A 101 4.40 -8.34 -5.69
N PHE A 102 4.05 -7.10 -5.38
CA PHE A 102 4.88 -5.93 -5.62
C PHE A 102 5.23 -5.27 -4.30
N ILE A 103 6.46 -4.77 -4.20
CA ILE A 103 6.88 -3.97 -3.03
C ILE A 103 6.71 -2.49 -3.37
N GLY A 104 6.10 -1.77 -2.44
CA GLY A 104 5.97 -0.32 -2.45
C GLY A 104 6.74 0.32 -1.30
N HIS A 105 6.99 1.60 -1.40
CA HIS A 105 7.72 2.39 -0.43
C HIS A 105 6.76 3.03 0.57
N HIS A 106 7.02 2.91 1.88
CA HIS A 106 6.19 3.49 2.95
C HIS A 106 7.02 4.27 3.98
N SER A 107 8.02 5.05 3.53
CA SER A 107 9.00 5.76 4.35
C SER A 107 10.00 4.85 5.09
N HIS A 108 10.83 5.42 5.96
CA HIS A 108 11.71 4.68 6.84
C HIS A 108 11.06 4.43 8.20
N THR A 109 10.76 5.49 8.93
CA THR A 109 10.34 5.40 10.34
C THR A 109 8.87 5.08 10.54
N HIS A 110 8.02 5.37 9.54
CA HIS A 110 6.56 5.41 9.70
C HIS A 110 6.12 6.38 10.81
N ASN A 111 6.86 7.45 11.05
CA ASN A 111 6.45 8.53 11.94
C ASN A 111 5.37 9.41 11.28
N TYR A 112 4.80 10.32 12.05
CA TYR A 112 3.86 11.33 11.55
C TYR A 112 4.65 12.42 10.82
N LEU A 113 5.06 12.11 9.58
CA LEU A 113 6.04 12.88 8.80
C LEU A 113 5.57 14.29 8.45
N ILE A 114 4.27 14.58 8.54
CA ILE A 114 3.73 15.92 8.30
C ILE A 114 4.16 16.92 9.41
N ASP A 115 4.48 16.42 10.60
CA ASP A 115 4.97 17.23 11.71
C ASP A 115 6.49 17.45 11.69
N GLU A 116 7.20 16.72 10.81
CA GLU A 116 8.64 16.82 10.68
C GLU A 116 9.04 17.99 9.77
N THR A 117 10.29 18.46 9.93
CA THR A 117 10.84 19.45 8.99
C THR A 117 11.03 18.84 7.59
N ASN A 118 11.10 19.69 6.58
CA ASN A 118 11.36 19.24 5.19
C ASN A 118 12.64 18.40 5.07
N ASP A 119 13.71 18.82 5.77
CA ASP A 119 14.99 18.11 5.75
C ASP A 119 14.88 16.75 6.44
N GLN A 120 14.16 16.65 7.56
CA GLN A 120 13.91 15.37 8.25
C GLN A 120 13.09 14.42 7.38
N PHE A 121 12.07 14.91 6.68
CA PHE A 121 11.31 14.13 5.72
C PHE A 121 12.21 13.60 4.61
N ILE A 122 13.03 14.45 3.98
CA ILE A 122 13.97 14.02 2.93
C ILE A 122 14.92 12.94 3.46
N LEU A 123 15.52 13.16 4.63
CA LEU A 123 16.45 12.19 5.24
C LEU A 123 15.79 10.85 5.54
N ASP A 124 14.52 10.84 5.96
CA ASP A 124 13.75 9.62 6.18
C ASP A 124 13.59 8.83 4.88
N ILE A 125 13.13 9.48 3.80
CA ILE A 125 12.97 8.84 2.50
C ILE A 125 14.30 8.32 1.95
N GLU A 126 15.37 9.12 2.01
CA GLU A 126 16.70 8.71 1.53
C GLU A 126 17.26 7.54 2.32
N LYS A 127 16.99 7.49 3.63
CA LYS A 127 17.42 6.36 4.47
C LYS A 127 16.69 5.08 4.08
N ALA A 128 15.36 5.17 3.83
CA ALA A 128 14.60 4.04 3.30
C ALA A 128 15.15 3.59 1.93
N ASN A 129 15.42 4.51 1.01
CA ASN A 129 15.96 4.22 -0.31
C ASN A 129 17.27 3.41 -0.21
N ARG A 130 18.21 3.82 0.65
CA ARG A 130 19.47 3.08 0.86
C ARG A 130 19.23 1.66 1.36
N ILE A 131 18.23 1.47 2.24
CA ILE A 131 17.90 0.15 2.76
C ILE A 131 17.25 -0.71 1.67
N PHE A 132 16.31 -0.17 0.90
CA PHE A 132 15.71 -0.89 -0.23
C PHE A 132 16.75 -1.35 -1.26
N VAL A 133 17.69 -0.47 -1.65
CA VAL A 133 18.78 -0.85 -2.56
C VAL A 133 19.64 -1.97 -1.95
N LYS A 134 19.95 -1.89 -0.65
CA LYS A 134 20.71 -2.94 0.02
C LYS A 134 19.98 -4.28 0.09
N GLU A 135 18.68 -4.28 0.37
CA GLU A 135 17.91 -5.50 0.68
C GLU A 135 17.22 -6.11 -0.56
N LEU A 136 16.80 -5.27 -1.51
CA LEU A 136 16.08 -5.69 -2.72
C LEU A 136 16.83 -5.42 -4.03
N GLY A 137 17.85 -4.57 -4.01
CA GLY A 137 18.63 -4.19 -5.19
C GLY A 137 18.04 -3.01 -5.99
N TYR A 138 16.90 -2.47 -5.58
CA TYR A 138 16.23 -1.34 -6.25
C TYR A 138 15.45 -0.47 -5.24
N ILE A 139 14.95 0.68 -5.71
CA ILE A 139 14.02 1.53 -4.97
C ILE A 139 12.62 1.30 -5.51
N PRO A 140 11.62 0.92 -4.68
CA PRO A 140 10.23 0.79 -5.13
C PRO A 140 9.70 2.11 -5.72
N SER A 141 9.05 2.05 -6.88
CA SER A 141 8.58 3.25 -7.59
C SER A 141 7.20 3.75 -7.15
N LEU A 142 6.47 2.96 -6.37
CA LEU A 142 5.16 3.31 -5.82
C LEU A 142 5.30 3.70 -4.36
N PHE A 143 4.68 4.80 -3.96
CA PHE A 143 4.75 5.33 -2.60
C PHE A 143 3.37 5.32 -1.91
N SER A 144 3.32 5.05 -0.61
CA SER A 144 2.14 5.28 0.24
C SER A 144 2.54 6.22 1.37
N TYR A 145 1.78 7.30 1.55
CA TYR A 145 2.02 8.24 2.65
C TYR A 145 1.67 7.60 3.99
N PRO A 146 2.60 7.57 4.99
CA PRO A 146 2.25 7.16 6.35
C PRO A 146 1.04 7.94 6.87
N PHE A 147 0.06 7.25 7.43
CA PHE A 147 -1.24 7.80 7.87
C PHE A 147 -2.07 8.44 6.75
N GLY A 148 -1.63 8.37 5.49
CA GLY A 148 -2.30 8.99 4.35
C GLY A 148 -2.18 10.50 4.29
N GLU A 149 -1.40 11.12 5.19
CA GLU A 149 -1.26 12.57 5.31
C GLU A 149 0.03 13.09 4.66
N TYR A 150 -0.06 14.23 4.00
CA TYR A 150 1.07 14.85 3.31
C TYR A 150 0.89 16.38 3.21
N SER A 151 2.01 17.08 3.21
CA SER A 151 2.07 18.50 2.85
C SER A 151 2.32 18.68 1.36
N LYS A 152 2.12 19.90 0.85
CA LYS A 152 2.48 20.24 -0.53
C LYS A 152 3.96 19.96 -0.80
N PHE A 153 4.85 20.26 0.14
CA PHE A 153 6.28 19.97 -0.01
C PHE A 153 6.54 18.47 -0.17
N MET A 154 5.96 17.64 0.69
CA MET A 154 6.08 16.18 0.62
C MET A 154 5.59 15.65 -0.73
N ARG A 155 4.40 16.07 -1.15
CA ARG A 155 3.81 15.70 -2.44
C ARG A 155 4.73 16.10 -3.60
N ASP A 156 5.28 17.34 -3.60
CA ASP A 156 6.17 17.83 -4.65
C ASP A 156 7.52 17.10 -4.66
N TYR A 157 8.03 16.67 -3.49
CA TYR A 157 9.23 15.83 -3.40
C TYR A 157 8.96 14.42 -3.94
N ILE A 158 7.87 13.80 -3.50
CA ILE A 158 7.48 12.45 -3.93
C ILE A 158 7.26 12.40 -5.45
N SER A 159 6.64 13.43 -6.03
CA SER A 159 6.38 13.49 -7.47
C SER A 159 7.64 13.52 -8.36
N LYS A 160 8.79 13.87 -7.79
CA LYS A 160 10.07 13.89 -8.50
C LYS A 160 10.84 12.57 -8.38
N ASN A 161 10.48 11.73 -7.41
CA ASN A 161 11.25 10.55 -7.05
C ASN A 161 10.48 9.23 -7.21
N PHE A 162 9.16 9.29 -7.37
CA PHE A 162 8.28 8.13 -7.49
C PHE A 162 7.34 8.28 -8.70
N GLU A 163 6.74 7.19 -9.14
CA GLU A 163 5.81 7.17 -10.27
C GLU A 163 4.38 7.50 -9.83
N PHE A 164 3.95 6.99 -8.68
CA PHE A 164 2.62 7.19 -8.09
C PHE A 164 2.70 7.26 -6.57
N ALA A 165 1.73 7.96 -5.96
CA ALA A 165 1.61 7.96 -4.51
C ALA A 165 0.15 7.86 -4.05
N PHE A 166 -0.05 7.11 -2.96
CA PHE A 166 -1.35 6.76 -2.39
C PHE A 166 -1.54 7.44 -1.04
N GLY A 167 -2.67 8.13 -0.89
CA GLY A 167 -3.19 8.61 0.38
C GLY A 167 -4.09 7.58 1.07
N GLN A 168 -4.89 8.05 2.06
CA GLN A 168 -5.91 7.20 2.71
C GLN A 168 -7.33 7.78 2.59
N HIS A 169 -7.51 8.92 1.92
CA HIS A 169 -8.84 9.44 1.65
C HIS A 169 -9.62 8.48 0.73
N SER A 170 -10.91 8.30 1.04
CA SER A 170 -11.77 7.40 0.28
C SER A 170 -12.09 7.96 -1.11
N GLY A 171 -12.06 7.10 -2.10
CA GLY A 171 -12.41 7.49 -3.46
C GLY A 171 -12.02 6.49 -4.53
N VAL A 172 -12.53 6.71 -5.73
CA VAL A 172 -12.13 5.98 -6.94
C VAL A 172 -10.98 6.73 -7.60
N ILE A 173 -10.02 6.00 -8.13
CA ILE A 173 -8.93 6.59 -8.91
C ILE A 173 -9.50 7.21 -10.20
N ASP A 174 -9.26 8.51 -10.37
CA ASP A 174 -9.63 9.29 -11.55
C ASP A 174 -8.33 9.69 -12.26
N ILE A 175 -8.17 9.24 -13.51
CA ILE A 175 -6.97 9.49 -14.32
C ILE A 175 -6.73 10.99 -14.61
N ASN A 176 -7.74 11.85 -14.43
CA ASN A 176 -7.62 13.31 -14.61
C ASN A 176 -7.17 14.03 -13.33
N LYS A 177 -7.01 13.29 -12.21
CA LYS A 177 -6.54 13.83 -10.94
C LYS A 177 -5.06 13.57 -10.73
N ASP A 178 -4.54 14.15 -9.66
CA ASP A 178 -3.14 14.02 -9.30
C ASP A 178 -2.79 12.56 -8.95
N LYS A 179 -1.88 11.97 -9.72
CA LYS A 179 -1.39 10.61 -9.49
C LYS A 179 -0.49 10.47 -8.25
N PHE A 180 -0.19 11.56 -7.58
CA PHE A 180 0.54 11.58 -6.31
C PHE A 180 -0.36 11.79 -5.09
N GLU A 181 -1.69 11.67 -5.28
CA GLU A 181 -2.73 11.80 -4.27
C GLU A 181 -3.83 10.74 -4.49
N LEU A 182 -3.44 9.53 -4.86
CA LEU A 182 -4.40 8.49 -5.23
C LEU A 182 -5.23 8.05 -4.00
N PRO A 183 -6.57 8.04 -4.13
CA PRO A 183 -7.46 7.60 -3.06
C PRO A 183 -7.45 6.09 -2.88
N ARG A 184 -7.86 5.62 -1.68
CA ARG A 184 -8.00 4.21 -1.38
C ARG A 184 -9.25 3.98 -0.53
N PHE A 185 -9.94 2.87 -0.75
CA PHE A 185 -10.96 2.40 0.17
C PHE A 185 -10.34 1.43 1.19
N CYS A 186 -10.53 1.70 2.48
CA CYS A 186 -10.16 0.75 3.50
C CYS A 186 -11.12 -0.44 3.49
N LEU A 187 -10.59 -1.66 3.65
CA LEU A 187 -11.40 -2.83 3.93
C LEU A 187 -11.90 -2.74 5.37
N LEU A 188 -13.21 -2.55 5.53
CA LEU A 188 -13.81 -2.31 6.84
C LEU A 188 -14.22 -3.62 7.53
N TYR A 189 -14.14 -3.61 8.85
CA TYR A 189 -14.74 -4.63 9.70
C TYR A 189 -16.26 -4.44 9.69
N THR A 190 -16.96 -5.18 8.85
CA THR A 190 -18.41 -5.02 8.73
C THR A 190 -19.19 -5.89 9.72
N SER A 191 -19.68 -5.30 10.81
CA SER A 191 -21.04 -5.64 11.25
C SER A 191 -21.98 -4.42 11.19
N ASP A 192 -21.46 -3.18 11.16
CA ASP A 192 -22.30 -1.96 11.23
C ASP A 192 -21.75 -0.75 10.46
N ALA A 193 -20.92 -0.95 9.46
CA ALA A 193 -20.15 0.13 8.82
C ALA A 193 -20.91 0.94 7.75
N ALA A 194 -22.23 0.96 7.76
CA ALA A 194 -23.01 1.85 6.90
C ALA A 194 -23.08 3.30 7.43
N ASP A 195 -22.77 3.55 8.70
CA ASP A 195 -23.06 4.83 9.37
C ASP A 195 -21.85 5.71 9.73
N GLU A 196 -20.59 5.26 9.53
CA GLU A 196 -19.42 6.02 9.99
C GLU A 196 -18.51 6.60 8.89
N CYS A 197 -18.87 6.50 7.63
CA CYS A 197 -18.10 7.12 6.53
C CYS A 197 -18.57 8.53 6.13
N ASP A 198 -19.56 9.10 6.83
CA ASP A 198 -20.12 10.43 6.55
C ASP A 198 -19.88 11.44 7.68
N SER A 199 -18.70 11.46 8.30
CA SER A 199 -18.36 12.53 9.24
C SER A 199 -16.93 13.01 9.10
#